data_8f13f5df385d445f3f7f9d0fd6ab5e49
#
_entry.id   8f13f5df385d445f3f7f9d0fd6ab5e49
#
_cell.length_a   1.000
_cell.length_b   1.000
_cell.length_c   1.000
_cell.angle_alpha   90.00
_cell.angle_beta   90.00
_cell.angle_gamma   90.00
#
_symmetry.space_group_name_H-M   'P 1'
#
loop_
_entity.id
_entity.type
_entity.pdbx_description
1 polymer ?
#
loop_
_entity_poly.entity_id
_entity_poly.type
_entity_poly.pdbx_seq_one_letter_code
_entity_poly.pdbx_strand_id
1 'polypeptide(L)'
;MEILLVTTRQSRRWIVPKGWPIKGLKPARSAAREAFEEAGVRGRIGGKSIGLFTYDKLVDESGMRVSCEVKVYPLLVKRQSEVWPEREQRMVQWVAPGRALSLIREPELKALVAAFAKRAARL
;
A
#
# COMPACT_ATOMS: atom_id res chain seq x y z
N MET A 1 -11.55 -11.33 5.98
CA MET A 1 -10.82 -10.07 5.81
C MET A 1 -10.25 -10.01 4.41
N GLU A 2 -10.36 -8.87 3.79
CA GLU A 2 -9.75 -8.64 2.48
C GLU A 2 -8.71 -7.53 2.58
N ILE A 3 -7.70 -7.62 1.73
CA ILE A 3 -6.61 -6.65 1.66
C ILE A 3 -6.67 -5.94 0.32
N LEU A 4 -6.54 -4.62 0.34
CA LEU A 4 -6.52 -3.83 -0.88
C LEU A 4 -5.14 -3.77 -1.47
N LEU A 5 -5.02 -4.10 -2.75
CA LEU A 5 -3.79 -3.94 -3.51
C LEU A 5 -4.03 -3.00 -4.69
N VAL A 6 -2.97 -2.31 -5.10
CA VAL A 6 -2.96 -1.47 -6.29
C VAL A 6 -1.81 -1.88 -7.18
N THR A 7 -1.87 -1.52 -8.46
CA THR A 7 -0.74 -1.73 -9.36
C THR A 7 0.18 -0.51 -9.36
N THR A 8 1.49 -0.75 -9.49
CA THR A 8 2.44 0.33 -9.75
C THR A 8 2.17 0.89 -11.15
N ARG A 9 2.41 2.19 -11.35
CA ARG A 9 2.06 2.84 -12.61
C ARG A 9 2.91 2.36 -13.79
N GLN A 10 4.20 2.15 -13.58
CA GLN A 10 5.13 1.80 -14.66
C GLN A 10 5.23 0.29 -14.86
N SER A 11 5.54 -0.46 -13.83
CA SER A 11 5.76 -1.90 -13.95
C SER A 11 4.51 -2.74 -13.74
N ARG A 12 3.39 -2.12 -13.39
CA ARG A 12 2.09 -2.79 -13.21
C ARG A 12 2.14 -3.98 -12.26
N ARG A 13 2.94 -3.88 -11.21
CA ARG A 13 3.03 -4.91 -10.18
C ARG A 13 2.06 -4.62 -9.05
N TRP A 14 1.52 -5.66 -8.45
CA TRP A 14 0.63 -5.53 -7.31
C TRP A 14 1.42 -5.19 -6.04
N ILE A 15 0.97 -4.16 -5.34
CA ILE A 15 1.60 -3.67 -4.13
C ILE A 15 0.57 -2.94 -3.26
N VAL A 16 0.92 -2.57 -2.04
CA VAL A 16 0.07 -1.70 -1.22
C VAL A 16 0.23 -0.24 -1.65
N PRO A 17 -0.80 0.61 -1.43
CA PRO A 17 -0.65 2.04 -1.69
C PRO A 17 0.53 2.61 -0.92
N LYS A 18 1.33 3.44 -1.58
CA LYS A 18 2.52 4.06 -0.99
C LYS A 18 2.92 5.31 -1.76
N GLY A 19 3.66 6.19 -1.10
CA GLY A 19 4.20 7.39 -1.73
C GLY A 19 5.24 8.02 -0.84
N TRP A 20 5.83 9.11 -1.31
CA TRP A 20 6.77 9.88 -0.52
C TRP A 20 6.07 10.54 0.65
N PRO A 21 6.77 10.69 1.80
CA PRO A 21 6.18 11.42 2.94
C PRO A 21 5.77 12.83 2.51
N ILE A 22 4.59 13.25 2.94
CA ILE A 22 4.06 14.56 2.59
C ILE A 22 4.51 15.57 3.65
N LYS A 23 5.14 16.65 3.19
CA LYS A 23 5.63 17.68 4.08
C LYS A 23 4.49 18.25 4.93
N GLY A 24 4.71 18.36 6.23
CA GLY A 24 3.71 18.88 7.16
C GLY A 24 2.73 17.85 7.69
N LEU A 25 2.76 16.61 7.19
CA LEU A 25 1.90 15.53 7.68
C LEU A 25 2.71 14.50 8.46
N LYS A 26 2.11 13.95 9.50
CA LYS A 26 2.67 12.79 10.20
C LYS A 26 2.69 11.60 9.25
N PRO A 27 3.64 10.65 9.42
CA PRO A 27 3.76 9.51 8.50
C PRO A 27 2.46 8.71 8.29
N ALA A 28 1.71 8.45 9.36
CA ALA A 28 0.43 7.74 9.23
C ALA A 28 -0.56 8.52 8.38
N ARG A 29 -0.60 9.85 8.53
CA ARG A 29 -1.49 10.70 7.74
C ARG A 29 -1.08 10.73 6.27
N SER A 30 0.23 10.74 6.00
CA SER A 30 0.73 10.63 4.62
C SER A 30 0.29 9.31 3.99
N ALA A 31 0.40 8.21 4.75
CA ALA A 31 -0.02 6.89 4.26
C ALA A 31 -1.51 6.86 3.94
N ALA A 32 -2.35 7.45 4.81
CA ALA A 32 -3.78 7.52 4.58
C ALA A 32 -4.12 8.35 3.33
N ARG A 33 -3.38 9.45 3.11
CA ARG A 33 -3.56 10.29 1.93
C ARG A 33 -3.21 9.55 0.65
N GLU A 34 -2.10 8.82 0.66
CA GLU A 34 -1.68 8.02 -0.49
C GLU A 34 -2.72 6.93 -0.81
N ALA A 35 -3.26 6.29 0.21
CA ALA A 35 -4.30 5.28 0.03
C ALA A 35 -5.54 5.87 -0.65
N PHE A 36 -5.92 7.08 -0.29
CA PHE A 36 -7.03 7.76 -0.94
C PHE A 36 -6.70 8.13 -2.39
N GLU A 37 -5.53 8.74 -2.63
CA GLU A 37 -5.14 9.18 -3.97
C GLU A 37 -5.03 8.01 -4.94
N GLU A 38 -4.48 6.88 -4.49
CA GLU A 38 -4.25 5.72 -5.35
C GLU A 38 -5.45 4.78 -5.45
N ALA A 39 -6.27 4.66 -4.43
CA ALA A 39 -7.32 3.65 -4.36
C ALA A 39 -8.70 4.17 -3.94
N GLY A 40 -8.82 5.43 -3.60
CA GLY A 40 -10.10 6.03 -3.23
C GLY A 40 -10.63 5.62 -1.87
N VAL A 41 -9.80 5.03 -1.01
CA VAL A 41 -10.25 4.51 0.28
C VAL A 41 -10.02 5.50 1.41
N ARG A 42 -10.95 5.52 2.36
CA ARG A 42 -10.86 6.30 3.59
C ARG A 42 -11.29 5.44 4.76
N GLY A 43 -10.73 5.73 5.94
CA GLY A 43 -11.08 5.00 7.13
C GLY A 43 -10.23 5.42 8.31
N ARG A 44 -10.02 4.49 9.23
CA ARG A 44 -9.23 4.73 10.44
C ARG A 44 -7.82 4.24 10.24
N ILE A 45 -6.86 5.16 10.27
CA ILE A 45 -5.44 4.82 10.15
C ILE A 45 -4.83 4.54 11.53
N GLY A 46 -4.07 3.44 11.66
CA GLY A 46 -3.29 3.18 12.85
C GLY A 46 -2.09 4.10 12.93
N GLY A 47 -1.81 4.63 14.11
CA GLY A 47 -0.72 5.57 14.31
C GLY A 47 0.67 4.95 14.39
N LYS A 48 0.74 3.61 14.58
CA LYS A 48 2.01 2.88 14.65
C LYS A 48 2.19 2.04 13.41
N SER A 49 3.38 2.08 12.82
CA SER A 49 3.67 1.23 11.67
C SER A 49 3.69 -0.25 12.10
N ILE A 50 3.34 -1.12 11.15
CA ILE A 50 3.46 -2.57 11.36
C ILE A 50 4.82 -3.09 10.90
N GLY A 51 5.65 -2.23 10.34
CA GLY A 51 7.00 -2.56 9.90
C GLY A 51 7.41 -1.79 8.67
N LEU A 52 8.54 -2.17 8.13
CA LEU A 52 9.13 -1.57 6.92
C LEU A 52 9.34 -2.62 5.85
N PHE A 53 9.34 -2.19 4.60
CA PHE A 53 9.89 -3.02 3.52
C PHE A 53 10.70 -2.13 2.57
N THR A 54 11.64 -2.75 1.86
CA THR A 54 12.45 -2.08 0.86
C THR A 54 11.85 -2.31 -0.52
N TYR A 55 11.86 -1.26 -1.32
CA TYR A 55 11.25 -1.27 -2.62
C TYR A 55 12.16 -0.50 -3.59
N ASP A 56 12.41 -1.09 -4.76
CA ASP A 56 13.21 -0.45 -5.81
C ASP A 56 12.28 0.30 -6.75
N LYS A 57 12.39 1.63 -6.70
CA LYS A 57 11.59 2.50 -7.55
C LYS A 57 12.32 2.80 -8.85
N LEU A 58 11.65 2.57 -9.98
CA LEU A 58 12.14 2.97 -11.28
C LEU A 58 11.99 4.48 -11.40
N VAL A 59 13.09 5.18 -11.66
CA VAL A 59 13.13 6.65 -11.66
C VAL A 59 12.83 7.21 -13.05
N ASP A 60 13.38 6.57 -14.09
CA ASP A 60 13.21 7.04 -15.47
C ASP A 60 13.32 5.88 -16.47
N GLU A 61 13.23 6.21 -17.76
CA GLU A 61 13.28 5.23 -18.83
C GLU A 61 14.67 4.61 -19.02
N SER A 62 15.72 5.20 -18.44
CA SER A 62 17.07 4.63 -18.54
C SER A 62 17.25 3.36 -17.72
N GLY A 63 16.28 3.04 -16.88
CA GLY A 63 16.35 1.88 -15.99
C GLY A 63 16.98 2.17 -14.65
N MET A 64 17.28 3.45 -14.35
CA MET A 64 17.81 3.83 -13.05
C MET A 64 16.80 3.50 -11.95
N ARG A 65 17.27 2.86 -10.88
CA ARG A 65 16.45 2.49 -9.73
C ARG A 65 16.98 3.12 -8.46
N VAL A 66 16.05 3.48 -7.57
CA VAL A 66 16.38 4.01 -6.25
C VAL A 66 15.73 3.11 -5.22
N SER A 67 16.53 2.68 -4.23
CA SER A 67 16.01 1.89 -3.12
C SER A 67 15.31 2.80 -2.13
N CYS A 68 14.06 2.46 -1.79
CA CYS A 68 13.25 3.23 -0.86
C CYS A 68 12.81 2.35 0.29
N GLU A 69 12.87 2.89 1.53
CA GLU A 69 12.26 2.23 2.66
C GLU A 69 10.83 2.74 2.82
N VAL A 70 9.89 1.83 2.98
CA VAL A 70 8.47 2.17 3.12
C VAL A 70 7.98 1.67 4.47
N LYS A 71 7.52 2.59 5.32
CA LYS A 71 6.82 2.23 6.56
C LYS A 71 5.37 1.93 6.22
N VAL A 72 4.86 0.83 6.76
CA VAL A 72 3.50 0.36 6.47
C VAL A 72 2.59 0.63 7.67
N TYR A 73 1.46 1.27 7.41
CA TYR A 73 0.47 1.60 8.44
C TYR A 73 -0.84 0.88 8.14
N PRO A 74 -1.51 0.33 9.15
CA PRO A 74 -2.79 -0.35 8.92
C PRO A 74 -3.90 0.67 8.76
N LEU A 75 -4.76 0.48 7.76
CA LEU A 75 -5.92 1.31 7.52
C LEU A 75 -7.17 0.44 7.50
N LEU A 76 -8.06 0.67 8.47
CA LEU A 76 -9.37 0.01 8.46
C LEU A 76 -10.29 0.83 7.55
N VAL A 77 -10.54 0.31 6.36
CA VAL A 77 -11.31 1.02 5.35
C VAL A 77 -12.79 1.06 5.75
N LYS A 78 -13.37 2.25 5.77
CA LYS A 78 -14.79 2.47 6.07
C LYS A 78 -15.60 2.75 4.81
N ARG A 79 -14.97 3.32 3.78
CA ARG A 79 -15.65 3.54 2.50
C ARG A 79 -14.64 3.73 1.39
N GLN A 80 -15.10 3.48 0.17
CA GLN A 80 -14.34 3.68 -1.04
C GLN A 80 -15.15 4.61 -1.95
N SER A 81 -14.51 5.67 -2.42
CA SER A 81 -15.13 6.63 -3.33
C SER A 81 -15.25 6.04 -4.72
N GLU A 82 -16.18 6.58 -5.52
CA GLU A 82 -16.32 6.17 -6.93
C GLU A 82 -15.29 6.89 -7.81
N VAL A 83 -14.83 8.07 -7.38
CA VAL A 83 -13.86 8.90 -8.10
C VAL A 83 -12.76 9.30 -7.13
N TRP A 84 -11.51 9.16 -7.59
CA TRP A 84 -10.34 9.58 -6.82
C TRP A 84 -9.20 9.95 -7.77
N PRO A 85 -8.14 10.64 -7.29
CA PRO A 85 -7.13 11.25 -8.19
C PRO A 85 -6.48 10.31 -9.19
N GLU A 86 -6.06 9.11 -8.78
CA GLU A 86 -5.31 8.21 -9.68
C GLU A 86 -6.14 7.04 -10.19
N ARG A 87 -7.46 7.17 -10.17
CA ARG A 87 -8.36 6.07 -10.56
C ARG A 87 -8.04 5.48 -11.93
N GLU A 88 -7.73 6.34 -12.91
CA GLU A 88 -7.45 5.91 -14.27
C GLU A 88 -6.02 5.42 -14.47
N GLN A 89 -5.16 5.58 -13.47
CA GLN A 89 -3.73 5.26 -13.58
C GLN A 89 -3.35 3.92 -12.98
N ARG A 90 -4.23 3.31 -12.17
CA ARG A 90 -3.93 2.08 -11.44
C ARG A 90 -5.13 1.16 -11.44
N MET A 91 -4.85 -0.14 -11.40
CA MET A 91 -5.87 -1.12 -11.07
C MET A 91 -5.92 -1.28 -9.56
N VAL A 92 -7.11 -1.49 -9.02
CA VAL A 92 -7.34 -1.68 -7.59
C VAL A 92 -8.09 -2.99 -7.39
N GLN A 93 -7.67 -3.79 -6.41
CA GLN A 93 -8.33 -5.06 -6.16
C GLN A 93 -8.34 -5.37 -4.65
N TRP A 94 -9.48 -5.85 -4.17
CA TRP A 94 -9.62 -6.40 -2.84
C TRP A 94 -9.44 -7.92 -2.92
N VAL A 95 -8.51 -8.47 -2.14
CA VAL A 95 -8.18 -9.89 -2.19
C VAL A 95 -8.05 -10.48 -0.79
N ALA A 96 -8.30 -11.78 -0.70
CA ALA A 96 -8.04 -12.50 0.55
C ALA A 96 -6.52 -12.48 0.85
N PRO A 97 -6.12 -12.58 2.14
CA PRO A 97 -4.69 -12.52 2.51
C PRO A 97 -3.80 -13.50 1.76
N GLY A 98 -4.27 -14.74 1.56
CA GLY A 98 -3.49 -15.72 0.82
C GLY A 98 -3.24 -15.31 -0.63
N ARG A 99 -4.25 -14.71 -1.27
CA ARG A 99 -4.10 -14.20 -2.64
C ARG A 99 -3.14 -13.03 -2.67
N ALA A 100 -3.21 -12.14 -1.67
CA ALA A 100 -2.29 -11.01 -1.58
C ALA A 100 -0.84 -11.49 -1.55
N LEU A 101 -0.55 -12.54 -0.77
CA LEU A 101 0.79 -13.09 -0.66
C LEU A 101 1.30 -13.65 -1.99
N SER A 102 0.40 -14.18 -2.84
CA SER A 102 0.80 -14.69 -4.15
C SER A 102 1.04 -13.59 -5.17
N LEU A 103 0.42 -12.43 -5.00
CA LEU A 103 0.54 -11.30 -5.94
C LEU A 103 1.71 -10.37 -5.62
N ILE A 104 2.00 -10.18 -4.33
CA ILE A 104 3.10 -9.32 -3.87
C ILE A 104 4.44 -10.01 -4.14
N ARG A 105 5.42 -9.25 -4.62
CA ARG A 105 6.75 -9.80 -4.91
C ARG A 105 7.77 -9.55 -3.81
N GLU A 106 7.65 -8.43 -3.09
CA GLU A 106 8.62 -8.05 -2.07
C GLU A 106 8.53 -8.99 -0.85
N PRO A 107 9.60 -9.72 -0.52
CA PRO A 107 9.56 -10.69 0.59
C PRO A 107 9.24 -10.07 1.94
N GLU A 108 9.79 -8.88 2.21
CA GLU A 108 9.54 -8.17 3.46
C GLU A 108 8.08 -7.77 3.58
N LEU A 109 7.47 -7.30 2.48
CA LEU A 109 6.06 -6.92 2.49
C LEU A 109 5.17 -8.14 2.66
N LYS A 110 5.51 -9.25 2.02
CA LYS A 110 4.79 -10.52 2.24
C LYS A 110 4.78 -10.91 3.71
N ALA A 111 5.93 -10.81 4.37
CA ALA A 111 6.05 -11.14 5.79
C ALA A 111 5.17 -10.22 6.65
N LEU A 112 5.15 -8.92 6.35
CA LEU A 112 4.31 -7.96 7.07
C LEU A 112 2.83 -8.26 6.88
N VAL A 113 2.41 -8.55 5.66
CA VAL A 113 1.01 -8.86 5.35
C VAL A 113 0.58 -10.14 6.06
N ALA A 114 1.42 -11.18 6.02
CA ALA A 114 1.13 -12.44 6.68
C ALA A 114 0.97 -12.26 8.20
N ALA A 115 1.90 -11.55 8.83
CA ALA A 115 1.85 -11.28 10.27
C ALA A 115 0.62 -10.44 10.65
N PHE A 116 0.32 -9.43 9.86
CA PHE A 116 -0.83 -8.58 10.08
C PHE A 116 -2.14 -9.37 9.98
N ALA A 117 -2.26 -10.22 8.97
CA ALA A 117 -3.45 -11.04 8.78
C ALA A 117 -3.70 -11.97 9.96
N LYS A 118 -2.63 -12.57 10.52
CA LYS A 118 -2.74 -13.42 11.70
C LYS A 118 -3.25 -12.65 12.91
N ARG A 119 -2.73 -11.44 13.14
CA ARG A 119 -3.16 -10.61 14.26
C ARG A 119 -4.61 -10.16 14.09
N ALA A 120 -4.99 -9.73 12.89
CA ALA A 120 -6.36 -9.29 12.61
C ALA A 120 -7.37 -10.41 12.79
N ALA A 121 -7.01 -11.65 12.48
CA ALA A 121 -7.88 -12.80 12.63
C ALA A 121 -8.15 -13.16 14.11
N ARG A 122 -7.35 -12.63 15.04
CA ARG A 122 -7.52 -12.88 16.49
C ARG A 122 -8.35 -11.81 17.21
N LEU A 123 -8.76 -10.79 16.50
CA LEU A 123 -9.53 -9.68 17.09
C LEU A 123 -11.05 -9.98 17.16
#